data_614af737082dcb0b9e5998ce346a7fa9
#
_entry.id   614af737082dcb0b9e5998ce346a7fa9
#
_cell.length_a   1.000
_cell.length_b   1.000
_cell.length_c   1.000
_cell.angle_alpha   90.00
_cell.angle_beta   90.00
_cell.angle_gamma   90.00
#
_symmetry.space_group_name_H-M   'P 1'
#
loop_
_entity.id
_entity.type
_entity.pdbx_description
1 polymer ?
#
loop_
_entity_poly.entity_id
_entity_poly.type
_entity_poly.pdbx_seq_one_letter_code
_entity_poly.pdbx_strand_id
1 'polypeptide(L)'
;MTALHDIPDPDNLLPGIRIAWWIWAFTTIVVIALAWLIKTKRTQASRASHVHDNSYQSCREELIVFREQLRGLPLADVATRCSLTLRAYMCIHIDDRALYETHDEFLLRPEALEHLPRGARDKLVPFLTKLALCKYGPSKANQAASEEIIEESLQILQGLESTRKHDIA
;
A
#
# COMPACT_ATOMS: atom_id res chain seq x y z
N MET A 1 -30.22 -71.61 46.90
CA MET A 1 -28.91 -71.13 46.48
C MET A 1 -29.13 -70.19 45.32
N THR A 2 -29.20 -68.93 45.58
CA THR A 2 -29.38 -67.88 44.56
C THR A 2 -28.04 -67.53 43.96
N ALA A 3 -27.92 -67.70 42.63
CA ALA A 3 -26.73 -67.34 41.89
C ALA A 3 -26.51 -65.85 41.96
N LEU A 4 -25.34 -65.42 42.47
CA LEU A 4 -24.89 -64.05 42.50
C LEU A 4 -24.74 -63.59 41.07
N HIS A 5 -25.52 -62.61 40.65
CA HIS A 5 -25.49 -62.03 39.33
C HIS A 5 -24.15 -61.32 39.17
N ASP A 6 -23.35 -61.76 38.20
CA ASP A 6 -22.04 -61.23 37.90
C ASP A 6 -22.23 -59.76 37.44
N ILE A 7 -21.81 -58.81 38.28
CA ILE A 7 -21.86 -57.39 37.97
C ILE A 7 -20.70 -57.11 37.00
N PRO A 8 -20.98 -56.70 35.78
CA PRO A 8 -19.90 -56.38 34.81
C PRO A 8 -18.97 -55.29 35.39
N ASP A 9 -17.70 -55.56 35.22
CA ASP A 9 -16.62 -54.71 35.70
C ASP A 9 -16.73 -53.30 35.11
N PRO A 10 -16.80 -52.22 35.93
CA PRO A 10 -17.02 -50.87 35.46
C PRO A 10 -15.92 -50.37 34.51
N ASP A 11 -14.73 -50.97 34.52
CA ASP A 11 -13.63 -50.61 33.61
C ASP A 11 -13.89 -51.00 32.14
N ASN A 12 -14.83 -51.87 31.86
CA ASN A 12 -15.24 -52.23 30.50
C ASN A 12 -16.31 -51.31 29.89
N LEU A 13 -16.85 -50.38 30.67
CA LEU A 13 -17.89 -49.45 30.23
C LEU A 13 -17.32 -48.09 29.78
N LEU A 14 -16.03 -47.83 30.02
CA LEU A 14 -15.39 -46.62 29.54
C LEU A 14 -14.85 -46.86 28.13
N PRO A 15 -15.40 -46.16 27.10
CA PRO A 15 -14.78 -46.22 25.78
C PRO A 15 -13.35 -45.73 25.90
N GLY A 16 -12.41 -46.68 25.72
CA GLY A 16 -10.97 -46.37 25.85
C GLY A 16 -10.64 -45.13 25.05
N ILE A 17 -10.03 -44.19 25.71
CA ILE A 17 -9.62 -42.89 25.17
C ILE A 17 -8.59 -43.05 24.03
N ARG A 18 -9.03 -43.64 22.94
CA ARG A 18 -8.25 -43.69 21.67
C ARG A 18 -8.40 -42.40 20.87
N ILE A 19 -9.27 -41.48 21.32
CA ILE A 19 -9.56 -40.21 20.64
C ILE A 19 -8.48 -39.17 20.97
N ALA A 20 -7.73 -39.31 22.07
CA ALA A 20 -6.82 -38.27 22.57
C ALA A 20 -5.67 -37.91 21.62
N TRP A 21 -5.10 -38.88 20.90
CA TRP A 21 -3.94 -38.60 20.07
C TRP A 21 -4.29 -37.78 18.79
N TRP A 22 -5.46 -37.99 18.22
CA TRP A 22 -5.96 -37.26 17.08
C TRP A 22 -6.25 -35.78 17.46
N ILE A 23 -6.76 -35.54 18.66
CA ILE A 23 -7.01 -34.19 19.18
C ILE A 23 -5.67 -33.45 19.33
N TRP A 24 -4.65 -34.13 19.87
CA TRP A 24 -3.31 -33.54 20.00
C TRP A 24 -2.66 -33.26 18.63
N ALA A 25 -2.81 -34.16 17.66
CA ALA A 25 -2.33 -33.94 16.30
C ALA A 25 -3.03 -32.76 15.63
N PHE A 26 -4.34 -32.63 15.81
CA PHE A 26 -5.12 -31.52 15.24
C PHE A 26 -4.79 -30.18 15.90
N THR A 27 -4.64 -30.14 17.22
CA THR A 27 -4.24 -28.91 17.93
C THR A 27 -2.83 -28.47 17.55
N THR A 28 -1.88 -29.37 17.38
CA THR A 28 -0.53 -29.01 16.91
C THR A 28 -0.55 -28.45 15.49
N ILE A 29 -1.32 -29.03 14.58
CA ILE A 29 -1.48 -28.51 13.21
C ILE A 29 -2.08 -27.11 13.22
N VAL A 30 -3.13 -26.87 14.02
CA VAL A 30 -3.79 -25.57 14.14
C VAL A 30 -2.82 -24.51 14.72
N VAL A 31 -2.04 -24.87 15.75
CA VAL A 31 -1.03 -23.97 16.34
C VAL A 31 0.07 -23.63 15.33
N ILE A 32 0.56 -24.60 14.57
CA ILE A 32 1.56 -24.38 13.52
C ILE A 32 0.99 -23.48 12.41
N ALA A 33 -0.24 -23.73 11.96
CA ALA A 33 -0.92 -22.89 10.95
C ALA A 33 -1.13 -21.45 11.43
N LEU A 34 -1.56 -21.25 12.69
CA LEU A 34 -1.68 -19.93 13.30
C LEU A 34 -0.33 -19.22 13.44
N ALA A 35 0.70 -19.92 13.89
CA ALA A 35 2.06 -19.38 13.98
C ALA A 35 2.61 -18.98 12.61
N TRP A 36 2.32 -19.78 11.57
CA TRP A 36 2.69 -19.50 10.19
C TRP A 36 1.93 -18.27 9.64
N LEU A 37 0.63 -18.17 9.89
CA LEU A 37 -0.19 -17.00 9.55
C LEU A 37 0.26 -15.71 10.25
N ILE A 38 0.63 -15.79 11.53
CA ILE A 38 1.17 -14.65 12.29
C ILE A 38 2.55 -14.25 11.74
N LYS A 39 3.39 -15.24 11.42
CA LYS A 39 4.71 -14.99 10.82
C LYS A 39 4.61 -14.36 9.43
N THR A 40 3.69 -14.83 8.57
CA THR A 40 3.46 -14.24 7.24
C THR A 40 2.91 -12.83 7.34
N LYS A 41 1.98 -12.54 8.25
CA LYS A 41 1.48 -11.17 8.50
C LYS A 41 2.58 -10.25 9.05
N ARG A 42 3.42 -10.73 9.98
CA ARG A 42 4.55 -9.94 10.52
C ARG A 42 5.63 -9.67 9.46
N THR A 43 5.94 -10.63 8.61
CA THR A 43 6.90 -10.43 7.50
C THR A 43 6.34 -9.51 6.43
N GLN A 44 5.02 -9.53 6.16
CA GLN A 44 4.39 -8.57 5.27
C GLN A 44 4.39 -7.15 5.87
N ALA A 45 4.09 -6.99 7.15
CA ALA A 45 4.15 -5.70 7.83
C ALA A 45 5.58 -5.12 7.88
N SER A 46 6.59 -5.96 8.15
CA SER A 46 8.00 -5.55 8.14
C SER A 46 8.52 -5.25 6.72
N ARG A 47 8.07 -6.00 5.70
CA ARG A 47 8.35 -5.68 4.30
C ARG A 47 7.63 -4.41 3.85
N ALA A 48 6.38 -4.21 4.26
CA ALA A 48 5.64 -3.00 3.97
C ALA A 48 6.33 -1.76 4.56
N SER A 49 6.84 -1.82 5.79
CA SER A 49 7.57 -0.70 6.39
C SER A 49 8.91 -0.40 5.68
N HIS A 50 9.64 -1.41 5.25
CA HIS A 50 10.88 -1.24 4.48
C HIS A 50 10.63 -0.78 3.03
N VAL A 51 9.56 -1.25 2.40
CA VAL A 51 9.12 -0.78 1.08
C VAL A 51 8.60 0.64 1.16
N HIS A 52 7.96 1.02 2.27
CA HIS A 52 7.46 2.37 2.51
C HIS A 52 8.58 3.41 2.63
N ASP A 53 9.64 3.11 3.37
CA ASP A 53 10.75 4.07 3.55
C ASP A 53 11.59 4.21 2.26
N ASN A 54 11.69 3.13 1.47
CA ASN A 54 12.38 3.13 0.18
C ASN A 54 11.56 3.78 -0.96
N SER A 55 10.22 3.82 -0.86
CA SER A 55 9.39 4.30 -1.97
C SER A 55 9.49 5.81 -2.18
N TYR A 56 9.60 6.61 -1.12
CA TYR A 56 9.87 8.04 -1.23
C TYR A 56 11.20 8.30 -1.95
N GLN A 57 12.26 7.62 -1.52
CA GLN A 57 13.58 7.75 -2.12
C GLN A 57 13.55 7.32 -3.60
N SER A 58 12.90 6.20 -3.89
CA SER A 58 12.76 5.69 -5.26
C SER A 58 12.02 6.66 -6.16
N CYS A 59 10.86 7.20 -5.72
CA CYS A 59 10.12 8.20 -6.49
C CYS A 59 10.90 9.50 -6.68
N ARG A 60 11.63 9.92 -5.65
CA ARG A 60 12.48 11.12 -5.70
C ARG A 60 13.65 10.94 -6.68
N GLU A 61 14.34 9.80 -6.62
CA GLU A 61 15.43 9.45 -7.52
C GLU A 61 14.93 9.36 -8.97
N GLU A 62 13.77 8.73 -9.20
CA GLU A 62 13.16 8.67 -10.53
C GLU A 62 12.94 10.07 -11.11
N LEU A 63 12.39 11.02 -10.34
CA LEU A 63 12.19 12.39 -10.80
C LEU A 63 13.51 13.14 -11.04
N ILE A 64 14.54 12.91 -10.22
CA ILE A 64 15.86 13.53 -10.39
C ILE A 64 16.54 13.00 -11.65
N VAL A 65 16.57 11.69 -11.86
CA VAL A 65 17.14 11.07 -13.07
C VAL A 65 16.36 11.53 -14.30
N PHE A 66 15.04 11.61 -14.19
CA PHE A 66 14.20 12.09 -15.30
C PHE A 66 14.48 13.56 -15.64
N ARG A 67 14.78 14.41 -14.67
CA ARG A 67 15.20 15.81 -14.90
C ARG A 67 16.45 15.89 -15.79
N GLU A 68 17.39 14.96 -15.64
CA GLU A 68 18.61 14.92 -16.46
C GLU A 68 18.33 14.51 -17.93
N GLN A 69 17.21 13.84 -18.16
CA GLN A 69 16.79 13.31 -19.46
C GLN A 69 15.82 14.21 -20.23
N LEU A 70 15.51 15.41 -19.74
CA LEU A 70 14.47 16.31 -20.27
C LEU A 70 14.70 16.81 -21.69
N ARG A 71 15.92 16.74 -22.22
CA ARG A 71 16.28 17.34 -23.52
C ARG A 71 15.44 16.75 -24.65
N GLY A 72 14.59 17.57 -25.24
CA GLY A 72 13.78 17.22 -26.41
C GLY A 72 12.48 16.47 -26.10
N LEU A 73 12.15 16.25 -24.84
CA LEU A 73 10.88 15.61 -24.47
C LEU A 73 9.70 16.59 -24.58
N PRO A 74 8.55 16.14 -25.11
CA PRO A 74 7.31 16.90 -25.08
C PRO A 74 6.87 17.15 -23.64
N LEU A 75 6.30 18.33 -23.35
CA LEU A 75 5.79 18.67 -22.04
C LEU A 75 4.70 17.68 -21.56
N ALA A 76 3.91 17.12 -22.49
CA ALA A 76 2.90 16.11 -22.20
C ALA A 76 3.51 14.82 -21.61
N ASP A 77 4.66 14.39 -22.11
CA ASP A 77 5.36 13.20 -21.60
C ASP A 77 5.93 13.47 -20.21
N VAL A 78 6.48 14.66 -19.99
CA VAL A 78 6.98 15.10 -18.68
C VAL A 78 5.84 15.14 -17.66
N ALA A 79 4.72 15.77 -17.99
CA ALA A 79 3.54 15.84 -17.13
C ALA A 79 2.97 14.44 -16.83
N THR A 80 2.97 13.55 -17.84
CA THR A 80 2.52 12.17 -17.67
C THR A 80 3.40 11.43 -16.67
N ARG A 81 4.74 11.51 -16.83
CA ARG A 81 5.69 10.85 -15.95
C ARG A 81 5.57 11.35 -14.52
N CYS A 82 5.57 12.66 -14.31
CA CYS A 82 5.38 13.26 -12.98
C CYS A 82 4.06 12.83 -12.32
N SER A 83 2.96 12.82 -13.08
CA SER A 83 1.67 12.36 -12.59
C SER A 83 1.69 10.90 -12.16
N LEU A 84 2.32 10.01 -12.94
CA LEU A 84 2.43 8.59 -12.61
C LEU A 84 3.28 8.35 -11.37
N THR A 85 4.43 9.04 -11.25
CA THR A 85 5.31 8.91 -10.07
C THR A 85 4.62 9.36 -8.79
N LEU A 86 3.90 10.50 -8.81
CA LEU A 86 3.13 10.96 -7.65
C LEU A 86 1.99 10.02 -7.29
N ARG A 87 1.26 9.49 -8.28
CA ARG A 87 0.19 8.52 -8.04
C ARG A 87 0.72 7.19 -7.52
N ALA A 88 1.88 6.73 -8.02
CA ALA A 88 2.54 5.54 -7.49
C ALA A 88 2.92 5.72 -6.01
N TYR A 89 3.45 6.89 -5.65
CA TYR A 89 3.72 7.22 -4.26
C TYR A 89 2.44 7.19 -3.41
N MET A 90 1.34 7.80 -3.85
CA MET A 90 0.06 7.78 -3.15
C MET A 90 -0.51 6.38 -3.01
N CYS A 91 -0.42 5.55 -4.04
CA CYS A 91 -0.89 4.17 -4.01
C CYS A 91 -0.17 3.35 -2.91
N ILE A 92 1.13 3.55 -2.76
CA ILE A 92 1.93 2.81 -1.77
C ILE A 92 1.69 3.31 -0.34
N HIS A 93 1.54 4.63 -0.14
CA HIS A 93 1.52 5.24 1.19
C HIS A 93 0.14 5.50 1.76
N ILE A 94 -0.84 5.67 0.91
CA ILE A 94 -2.20 6.05 1.30
C ILE A 94 -3.18 4.90 0.98
N ASP A 95 -2.68 3.80 0.36
CA ASP A 95 -3.50 2.69 -0.16
C ASP A 95 -4.61 3.19 -1.10
N ASP A 96 -4.32 4.29 -1.81
CA ASP A 96 -5.25 4.91 -2.73
C ASP A 96 -5.14 4.30 -4.13
N ARG A 97 -6.29 4.09 -4.78
CA ARG A 97 -6.36 3.54 -6.14
C ARG A 97 -5.97 4.54 -7.24
N ALA A 98 -5.45 5.70 -6.87
CA ALA A 98 -5.09 6.80 -7.77
C ALA A 98 -4.27 6.39 -9.01
N LEU A 99 -3.47 5.34 -8.92
CA LEU A 99 -2.66 4.84 -10.02
C LEU A 99 -3.49 4.21 -11.15
N TYR A 100 -4.67 3.65 -10.80
CA TYR A 100 -5.52 2.89 -11.72
C TYR A 100 -6.71 3.69 -12.25
N GLU A 101 -6.85 4.95 -11.83
CA GLU A 101 -7.95 5.83 -12.20
C GLU A 101 -7.50 6.89 -13.21
N THR A 102 -8.40 7.35 -14.06
CA THR A 102 -8.17 8.55 -14.86
C THR A 102 -8.11 9.78 -13.94
N HIS A 103 -7.66 10.92 -14.49
CA HIS A 103 -7.60 12.16 -13.70
C HIS A 103 -8.99 12.59 -13.22
N ASP A 104 -9.98 12.50 -14.09
CA ASP A 104 -11.35 12.91 -13.78
C ASP A 104 -12.02 11.95 -12.79
N GLU A 105 -11.85 10.65 -12.94
CA GLU A 105 -12.34 9.64 -11.99
C GLU A 105 -11.74 9.86 -10.59
N PHE A 106 -10.44 10.13 -10.54
CA PHE A 106 -9.74 10.40 -9.29
C PHE A 106 -10.27 11.65 -8.58
N LEU A 107 -10.49 12.76 -9.32
CA LEU A 107 -11.01 14.00 -8.75
C LEU A 107 -12.48 13.94 -8.37
N LEU A 108 -13.29 13.15 -9.10
CA LEU A 108 -14.73 13.00 -8.85
C LEU A 108 -15.03 12.03 -7.71
N ARG A 109 -14.07 11.21 -7.29
CA ARG A 109 -14.26 10.26 -6.21
C ARG A 109 -14.31 10.99 -4.86
N PRO A 110 -15.43 10.88 -4.11
CA PRO A 110 -15.62 11.63 -2.85
C PRO A 110 -14.57 11.31 -1.79
N GLU A 111 -14.09 10.05 -1.78
CA GLU A 111 -13.12 9.54 -0.81
C GLU A 111 -11.66 9.78 -1.24
N ALA A 112 -11.43 10.31 -2.46
CA ALA A 112 -10.09 10.59 -2.94
C ALA A 112 -9.40 11.59 -2.02
N LEU A 113 -8.19 11.25 -1.59
CA LEU A 113 -7.37 12.11 -0.74
C LEU A 113 -7.94 12.41 0.65
N GLU A 114 -9.00 11.71 1.10
CA GLU A 114 -9.60 11.93 2.40
C GLU A 114 -8.59 11.70 3.55
N HIS A 115 -7.66 10.76 3.35
CA HIS A 115 -6.58 10.46 4.28
C HIS A 115 -5.45 11.50 4.28
N LEU A 116 -5.45 12.45 3.35
CA LEU A 116 -4.48 13.54 3.34
C LEU A 116 -4.98 14.75 4.13
N PRO A 117 -4.12 15.37 4.94
CA PRO A 117 -4.41 16.64 5.58
C PRO A 117 -4.79 17.71 4.56
N ARG A 118 -5.65 18.63 4.96
CA ARG A 118 -6.16 19.69 4.08
C ARG A 118 -5.04 20.45 3.37
N GLY A 119 -3.98 20.82 4.08
CA GLY A 119 -2.87 21.58 3.51
C GLY A 119 -2.08 20.83 2.42
N ALA A 120 -2.00 19.49 2.49
CA ALA A 120 -1.40 18.69 1.44
C ALA A 120 -2.36 18.56 0.23
N ARG A 121 -3.64 18.35 0.49
CA ARG A 121 -4.71 18.27 -0.53
C ARG A 121 -4.82 19.57 -1.34
N ASP A 122 -4.81 20.73 -0.66
CA ASP A 122 -4.94 22.04 -1.27
C ASP A 122 -3.81 22.37 -2.25
N LYS A 123 -2.64 21.74 -2.09
CA LYS A 123 -1.51 21.84 -3.03
C LYS A 123 -1.55 20.77 -4.13
N LEU A 124 -1.87 19.54 -3.76
CA LEU A 124 -1.83 18.40 -4.67
C LEU A 124 -2.88 18.48 -5.77
N VAL A 125 -4.13 18.82 -5.43
CA VAL A 125 -5.25 18.84 -6.40
C VAL A 125 -5.02 19.85 -7.52
N PRO A 126 -4.68 21.13 -7.26
CA PRO A 126 -4.36 22.08 -8.32
C PRO A 126 -3.18 21.65 -9.17
N PHE A 127 -2.19 21.03 -8.55
CA PHE A 127 -1.02 20.55 -9.28
C PHE A 127 -1.36 19.38 -10.23
N LEU A 128 -2.12 18.39 -9.77
CA LEU A 128 -2.59 17.31 -10.63
C LEU A 128 -3.45 17.83 -11.79
N THR A 129 -4.27 18.86 -11.56
CA THR A 129 -5.04 19.55 -12.61
C THR A 129 -4.10 20.25 -13.60
N LYS A 130 -3.05 20.94 -13.12
CA LYS A 130 -2.01 21.54 -13.97
C LYS A 130 -1.33 20.48 -14.85
N LEU A 131 -0.98 19.31 -14.26
CA LEU A 131 -0.40 18.19 -15.03
C LEU A 131 -1.35 17.65 -16.10
N ALA A 132 -2.64 17.54 -15.79
CA ALA A 132 -3.64 17.12 -16.79
C ALA A 132 -3.77 18.11 -17.94
N LEU A 133 -3.78 19.40 -17.65
CA LEU A 133 -3.77 20.45 -18.68
C LEU A 133 -2.51 20.39 -19.55
N CYS A 134 -1.35 20.16 -18.97
CA CYS A 134 -0.10 19.99 -19.72
C CYS A 134 -0.10 18.73 -20.58
N LYS A 135 -0.78 17.67 -20.13
CA LYS A 135 -0.87 16.39 -20.85
C LYS A 135 -1.82 16.45 -22.06
N TYR A 136 -2.95 17.11 -21.91
CA TYR A 136 -4.03 17.12 -22.93
C TYR A 136 -4.18 18.46 -23.64
N GLY A 137 -3.56 19.52 -23.15
CA GLY A 137 -3.64 20.85 -23.74
C GLY A 137 -2.67 21.06 -24.91
N PRO A 138 -2.87 22.13 -25.70
CA PRO A 138 -1.97 22.52 -26.78
C PRO A 138 -0.66 23.04 -26.20
N SER A 139 0.25 22.15 -25.91
CA SER A 139 1.55 22.49 -25.29
C SER A 139 2.66 22.49 -26.30
N LYS A 140 3.37 23.61 -26.44
CA LYS A 140 4.66 23.64 -27.15
C LYS A 140 5.74 23.12 -26.19
N ALA A 141 6.66 22.33 -26.73
CA ALA A 141 7.83 21.90 -25.97
C ALA A 141 8.58 23.11 -25.43
N ASN A 142 8.58 23.28 -24.11
CA ASN A 142 9.29 24.34 -23.42
C ASN A 142 10.08 23.72 -22.27
N GLN A 143 11.38 23.71 -22.40
CA GLN A 143 12.30 23.12 -21.42
C GLN A 143 12.12 23.77 -20.03
N ALA A 144 11.96 25.08 -19.96
CA ALA A 144 11.76 25.76 -18.69
C ALA A 144 10.47 25.33 -17.98
N ALA A 145 9.37 25.15 -18.73
CA ALA A 145 8.12 24.63 -18.17
C ALA A 145 8.25 23.17 -17.71
N SER A 146 9.05 22.37 -18.40
CA SER A 146 9.31 20.98 -18.00
C SER A 146 10.14 20.91 -16.71
N GLU A 147 11.13 21.74 -16.57
CA GLU A 147 11.94 21.86 -15.34
C GLU A 147 11.09 22.32 -14.16
N GLU A 148 10.24 23.33 -14.37
CA GLU A 148 9.29 23.83 -13.37
C GLU A 148 8.35 22.73 -12.86
N ILE A 149 7.76 21.93 -13.76
CA ILE A 149 6.85 20.83 -13.40
C ILE A 149 7.57 19.77 -12.55
N ILE A 150 8.81 19.42 -12.89
CA ILE A 150 9.57 18.44 -12.10
C ILE A 150 9.89 18.99 -10.72
N GLU A 151 10.34 20.24 -10.64
CA GLU A 151 10.66 20.88 -9.36
C GLU A 151 9.43 20.95 -8.45
N GLU A 152 8.28 21.33 -9.01
CA GLU A 152 7.01 21.37 -8.30
C GLU A 152 6.58 19.95 -7.87
N SER A 153 6.80 18.92 -8.70
CA SER A 153 6.56 17.53 -8.36
C SER A 153 7.40 17.06 -7.17
N LEU A 154 8.68 17.44 -7.13
CA LEU A 154 9.59 17.14 -6.03
C LEU A 154 9.14 17.81 -4.73
N GLN A 155 8.69 19.08 -4.80
CA GLN A 155 8.17 19.81 -3.64
C GLN A 155 6.88 19.19 -3.10
N ILE A 156 5.96 18.78 -3.98
CA ILE A 156 4.73 18.08 -3.59
C ILE A 156 5.06 16.74 -2.94
N LEU A 157 5.95 15.94 -3.54
CA LEU A 157 6.38 14.66 -3.01
C LEU A 157 7.01 14.81 -1.61
N GLN A 158 7.85 15.81 -1.43
CA GLN A 158 8.45 16.13 -0.12
C GLN A 158 7.39 16.57 0.90
N GLY A 159 6.41 17.36 0.48
CA GLY A 159 5.28 17.77 1.32
C GLY A 159 4.45 16.59 1.80
N LEU A 160 4.13 15.65 0.90
CA LEU A 160 3.41 14.43 1.23
C LEU A 160 4.19 13.57 2.24
N GLU A 161 5.50 13.40 2.04
CA GLU A 161 6.34 12.63 2.95
C GLU A 161 6.48 13.29 4.33
N SER A 162 6.61 14.63 4.40
CA SER A 162 6.68 15.35 5.68
C SER A 162 5.39 15.22 6.49
N THR A 163 4.25 15.29 5.82
CA THR A 163 2.94 15.09 6.43
C THR A 163 2.79 13.68 7.00
N ARG A 164 3.15 12.65 6.22
CA ARG A 164 3.12 11.26 6.66
C ARG A 164 3.95 11.03 7.93
N LYS A 165 5.16 11.59 7.99
CA LYS A 165 6.04 11.46 9.17
C LYS A 165 5.45 12.11 10.41
N HIS A 166 4.67 13.16 10.25
CA HIS A 166 4.04 13.84 11.37
C HIS A 166 2.83 13.08 11.93
N ASP A 167 2.12 12.31 11.10
CA ASP A 167 0.97 11.49 11.51
C ASP A 167 1.39 10.19 12.23
N ILE A 168 2.64 9.77 12.10
CA ILE A 168 3.20 8.55 12.72
C ILE A 168 3.93 8.84 14.05
N ALA A 169 4.29 10.09 14.30
CA ALA A 169 5.02 10.53 15.51
C ALA A 169 4.09 10.95 16.63
#